data_b87d6277ab8cd1cbe1c0bdedfe124d80
#
_entry.id   b87d6277ab8cd1cbe1c0bdedfe124d80
#
_cell.length_a   1.000
_cell.length_b   1.000
_cell.length_c   1.000
_cell.angle_alpha   90.00
_cell.angle_beta   90.00
_cell.angle_gamma   90.00
#
_symmetry.space_group_name_H-M   'P 1'
#
loop_
_entity.id
_entity.type
_entity.pdbx_description
1 polymer ?
#
loop_
_entity_poly.entity_id
_entity_poly.type
_entity_poly.pdbx_seq_one_letter_code
_entity_poly.pdbx_strand_id
1 'polypeptide(L)'
;MKFLIPVLIIAGLLFANKDSFSQKKHIGKDSVLTKEKHPQDTPEDRGFVIFSKSGESSLRILGSVRMFGANDFNGLSGGTGFSLGNIPIDTGNLASENTFFLTANISRVGIEATKKMGFGNVFARIETDFNGGGQNFRIRHAYGQTDFLLTGQTWTCFSDIETLPNTVDLDGPPTAISKRTVQIRYYKSFEKYYKLLASLEAPSISVSIPDTLSLEPVTQSLPAFAVNLERSSTGLSLTAAGIINPISVRNLNGSKESLFGAGALLSSKVVLGKTTNIVGQILYGSGIASFLNLSDNVAFDVILNPLTEEYELTQSYGGFISLSQKLFKKRVDVNVAIGGVNFIMEDYFSPQTFELGYYVSANAFMLLLERSKVGIEYSYGNKRVKNGDSGSANRFAFTFYFDF
;
A
#
# COMPACT_ATOMS: atom_id res chain seq x y z
N MET A 1 -24.62 -15.02 5.42
CA MET A 1 -25.16 -15.24 4.06
C MET A 1 -25.80 -14.01 3.38
N LYS A 2 -25.79 -12.79 3.98
CA LYS A 2 -26.38 -11.57 3.40
C LYS A 2 -25.39 -10.62 2.72
N PHE A 3 -24.08 -10.94 2.66
CA PHE A 3 -23.06 -10.06 2.10
C PHE A 3 -22.43 -10.54 0.77
N LEU A 4 -22.90 -11.66 0.20
CA LEU A 4 -22.41 -12.18 -1.08
C LEU A 4 -23.04 -11.50 -2.31
N ILE A 5 -24.15 -10.80 -2.15
CA ILE A 5 -24.89 -10.20 -3.28
C ILE A 5 -24.21 -8.97 -3.90
N PRO A 6 -23.59 -8.03 -3.14
CA PRO A 6 -22.90 -6.90 -3.76
C PRO A 6 -21.62 -7.28 -4.51
N VAL A 7 -20.92 -8.33 -4.10
CA VAL A 7 -19.69 -8.80 -4.76
C VAL A 7 -20.01 -9.40 -6.15
N LEU A 8 -21.12 -10.10 -6.29
CA LEU A 8 -21.57 -10.66 -7.57
C LEU A 8 -22.06 -9.59 -8.57
N ILE A 9 -22.62 -8.48 -8.10
CA ILE A 9 -23.08 -7.38 -8.97
C ILE A 9 -21.88 -6.62 -9.54
N ILE A 10 -20.80 -6.42 -8.78
CA ILE A 10 -19.59 -5.75 -9.26
C ILE A 10 -18.80 -6.66 -10.19
N ALA A 11 -18.74 -7.96 -9.94
CA ALA A 11 -18.17 -8.94 -10.87
C ALA A 11 -18.94 -8.98 -12.21
N GLY A 12 -20.27 -8.83 -12.17
CA GLY A 12 -21.11 -8.71 -13.37
C GLY A 12 -20.81 -7.44 -14.20
N LEU A 13 -20.45 -6.33 -13.58
CA LEU A 13 -20.03 -5.11 -14.27
C LEU A 13 -18.65 -5.20 -14.92
N LEU A 14 -17.78 -6.08 -14.45
CA LEU A 14 -16.48 -6.37 -15.09
C LEU A 14 -16.63 -7.00 -16.47
N PHE A 15 -17.75 -7.70 -16.75
CA PHE A 15 -17.99 -8.41 -17.99
C PHE A 15 -19.04 -7.79 -18.91
N ALA A 16 -19.79 -6.78 -18.44
CA ALA A 16 -20.88 -6.18 -19.18
C ALA A 16 -20.48 -4.86 -19.86
N ASN A 17 -19.68 -4.89 -20.93
CA ASN A 17 -19.77 -3.89 -22.01
C ASN A 17 -18.79 -4.25 -23.14
N LYS A 18 -19.34 -4.79 -24.20
CA LYS A 18 -18.58 -5.17 -25.40
C LYS A 18 -18.48 -4.06 -26.46
N ASP A 19 -19.19 -2.96 -26.35
CA ASP A 19 -19.23 -2.01 -27.47
C ASP A 19 -19.20 -0.55 -27.08
N SER A 20 -18.36 0.14 -27.80
CA SER A 20 -18.19 1.57 -28.07
C SER A 20 -17.12 2.32 -27.28
N PHE A 21 -15.95 2.40 -27.89
CA PHE A 21 -15.21 3.64 -28.20
C PHE A 21 -13.93 3.27 -28.95
N SER A 22 -14.00 3.35 -30.28
CA SER A 22 -12.85 3.17 -31.16
C SER A 22 -12.02 4.45 -31.22
N GLN A 23 -10.81 4.41 -30.70
CA GLN A 23 -9.70 5.19 -31.25
C GLN A 23 -8.43 4.31 -31.26
N LYS A 24 -8.02 3.95 -32.48
CA LYS A 24 -6.78 3.23 -32.77
C LYS A 24 -5.58 4.10 -32.38
N LYS A 25 -4.81 3.64 -31.37
CA LYS A 25 -3.41 3.96 -31.27
C LYS A 25 -2.65 2.65 -31.41
N HIS A 26 -1.89 2.49 -32.49
CA HIS A 26 -0.96 1.38 -32.68
C HIS A 26 0.04 1.41 -31.52
N ILE A 27 -0.09 0.48 -30.60
CA ILE A 27 0.97 0.10 -29.67
C ILE A 27 1.67 -1.04 -30.36
N GLY A 28 2.95 -0.86 -30.68
CA GLY A 28 3.80 -1.88 -31.27
C GLY A 28 3.77 -3.15 -30.42
N LYS A 29 3.98 -4.28 -31.06
CA LYS A 29 4.08 -5.63 -30.49
C LYS A 29 5.37 -5.84 -29.65
N ASP A 30 5.81 -4.84 -28.90
CA ASP A 30 6.86 -5.02 -27.92
C ASP A 30 6.18 -5.38 -26.59
N SER A 31 6.48 -6.56 -26.08
CA SER A 31 6.07 -7.00 -24.76
C SER A 31 6.63 -5.98 -23.73
N VAL A 32 5.80 -5.04 -23.35
CA VAL A 32 6.16 -4.02 -22.36
C VAL A 32 6.10 -4.68 -21.01
N LEU A 33 7.26 -4.88 -20.38
CA LEU A 33 7.35 -5.21 -18.97
C LEU A 33 6.58 -4.14 -18.19
N THR A 34 5.39 -4.49 -17.71
CA THR A 34 4.56 -3.56 -16.95
C THR A 34 5.17 -3.35 -15.56
N LYS A 35 5.71 -2.17 -15.34
CA LYS A 35 6.15 -1.73 -14.00
C LYS A 35 4.93 -1.18 -13.26
N GLU A 36 4.70 -1.67 -12.07
CA GLU A 36 3.72 -1.07 -11.15
C GLU A 36 4.25 0.31 -10.73
N LYS A 37 3.44 1.36 -10.85
CA LYS A 37 3.83 2.75 -10.56
C LYS A 37 3.10 3.28 -9.36
N HIS A 38 3.82 3.46 -8.27
CA HIS A 38 3.33 4.20 -7.14
C HIS A 38 3.35 5.72 -7.43
N PRO A 39 2.35 6.52 -6.96
CA PRO A 39 2.33 7.98 -7.18
C PRO A 39 3.60 8.72 -6.76
N GLN A 40 4.31 8.19 -5.77
CA GLN A 40 5.57 8.75 -5.26
C GLN A 40 6.83 8.12 -5.85
N ASP A 41 6.75 7.27 -6.86
CA ASP A 41 7.94 6.70 -7.50
C ASP A 41 8.70 7.75 -8.30
N THR A 42 10.01 7.53 -8.46
CA THR A 42 10.86 8.36 -9.34
C THR A 42 10.38 8.17 -10.78
N PRO A 43 10.12 9.25 -11.53
CA PRO A 43 9.66 9.17 -12.91
C PRO A 43 10.60 8.34 -13.80
N GLU A 44 10.04 7.60 -14.75
CA GLU A 44 10.80 6.70 -15.63
C GLU A 44 11.75 7.45 -16.60
N ASP A 45 11.48 8.72 -16.88
CA ASP A 45 12.32 9.58 -17.71
C ASP A 45 13.53 10.18 -16.95
N ARG A 46 13.72 9.80 -15.68
CA ARG A 46 14.84 10.23 -14.84
C ARG A 46 15.92 9.17 -14.79
N GLY A 47 17.12 9.58 -14.41
CA GLY A 47 18.30 8.73 -14.25
C GLY A 47 19.28 8.81 -15.41
N PHE A 48 20.43 8.20 -15.19
CA PHE A 48 21.49 8.05 -16.19
C PHE A 48 21.39 6.67 -16.82
N VAL A 49 21.32 6.61 -18.14
CA VAL A 49 21.19 5.35 -18.88
C VAL A 49 22.47 5.05 -19.65
N ILE A 50 23.03 3.87 -19.44
CA ILE A 50 24.20 3.33 -20.13
C ILE A 50 23.73 2.16 -20.98
N PHE A 51 24.09 2.14 -22.26
CA PHE A 51 23.76 1.05 -23.17
C PHE A 51 24.98 0.18 -23.45
N SER A 52 24.77 -1.12 -23.64
CA SER A 52 25.82 -1.99 -24.20
C SER A 52 26.11 -1.62 -25.64
N LYS A 53 27.28 -2.04 -26.15
CA LYS A 53 27.67 -1.78 -27.56
C LYS A 53 26.68 -2.35 -28.58
N SER A 54 26.02 -3.47 -28.25
CA SER A 54 24.98 -4.08 -29.10
C SER A 54 23.62 -3.38 -29.00
N GLY A 55 23.39 -2.51 -28.00
CA GLY A 55 22.10 -1.90 -27.70
C GLY A 55 21.08 -2.84 -27.06
N GLU A 56 21.43 -4.13 -26.84
CA GLU A 56 20.52 -5.13 -26.28
C GLU A 56 20.37 -5.05 -24.76
N SER A 57 21.31 -4.40 -24.09
CA SER A 57 21.31 -4.24 -22.64
C SER A 57 21.39 -2.76 -22.26
N SER A 58 20.70 -2.37 -21.22
CA SER A 58 20.81 -1.06 -20.61
C SER A 58 20.92 -1.14 -19.10
N LEU A 59 21.66 -0.22 -18.51
CA LEU A 59 21.74 0.02 -17.09
C LEU A 59 21.27 1.45 -16.81
N ARG A 60 20.30 1.62 -15.93
CA ARG A 60 19.80 2.92 -15.48
C ARG A 60 20.15 3.11 -14.01
N ILE A 61 20.85 4.20 -13.68
CA ILE A 61 21.07 4.65 -12.30
C ILE A 61 20.10 5.80 -12.06
N LEU A 62 19.30 5.71 -11.02
CA LEU A 62 18.28 6.69 -10.67
C LEU A 62 18.37 7.04 -9.20
N GLY A 63 17.92 8.22 -8.87
CA GLY A 63 17.84 8.66 -7.48
C GLY A 63 16.89 9.81 -7.29
N SER A 64 16.58 10.07 -6.04
CA SER A 64 15.69 11.14 -5.61
C SER A 64 16.16 11.65 -4.26
N VAL A 65 16.67 12.88 -4.22
CA VAL A 65 16.90 13.57 -2.95
C VAL A 65 15.57 14.08 -2.47
N ARG A 66 15.19 13.70 -1.23
CA ARG A 66 13.88 14.02 -0.66
C ARG A 66 14.05 14.57 0.74
N MET A 67 13.30 15.61 1.01
CA MET A 67 13.13 16.16 2.35
C MET A 67 11.66 16.07 2.72
N PHE A 68 11.39 15.65 3.94
CA PHE A 68 10.06 15.64 4.52
C PHE A 68 10.11 16.37 5.85
N GLY A 69 9.13 17.23 6.10
CA GLY A 69 8.96 17.89 7.38
C GLY A 69 7.50 17.86 7.77
N ALA A 70 7.23 17.77 9.06
CA ALA A 70 5.89 17.84 9.59
C ALA A 70 5.86 18.52 10.96
N ASN A 71 4.72 19.16 11.22
CA ASN A 71 4.30 19.59 12.56
C ASN A 71 3.07 18.76 12.93
N ASP A 72 3.22 17.92 13.94
CA ASP A 72 2.18 17.08 14.50
C ASP A 72 1.54 17.77 15.67
N PHE A 73 0.22 17.69 15.77
CA PHE A 73 -0.57 18.27 16.84
C PHE A 73 -1.32 17.16 17.58
N ASN A 74 -1.73 17.46 18.80
CA ASN A 74 -2.53 16.58 19.65
C ASN A 74 -1.81 15.26 20.03
N GLY A 75 -0.53 15.36 20.35
CA GLY A 75 0.26 14.24 20.87
C GLY A 75 0.60 13.15 19.85
N LEU A 76 0.38 13.39 18.55
CA LEU A 76 0.86 12.50 17.52
C LEU A 76 2.40 12.49 17.55
N SER A 77 2.99 11.31 17.68
CA SER A 77 4.45 11.15 17.68
C SER A 77 4.99 11.05 16.27
N GLY A 78 5.94 11.92 15.93
CA GLY A 78 6.53 12.10 14.59
C GLY A 78 6.88 10.82 13.82
N GLY A 79 6.86 10.95 12.52
CA GLY A 79 7.16 9.89 11.55
C GLY A 79 6.78 10.34 10.15
N THR A 80 7.30 9.67 9.13
CA THR A 80 7.01 10.03 7.72
C THR A 80 5.62 9.61 7.27
N GLY A 81 4.92 8.76 8.05
CA GLY A 81 3.55 8.33 7.84
C GLY A 81 2.61 8.87 8.93
N PHE A 82 1.38 9.20 8.56
CA PHE A 82 0.31 9.58 9.48
C PHE A 82 -0.51 8.33 9.84
N SER A 83 -0.05 7.58 10.85
CA SER A 83 -0.76 6.37 11.26
C SER A 83 -1.84 6.66 12.29
N LEU A 84 -3.06 6.21 12.04
CA LEU A 84 -4.17 6.30 12.99
C LEU A 84 -3.89 5.54 14.29
N GLY A 85 -3.08 4.49 14.22
CA GLY A 85 -2.67 3.73 15.39
C GLY A 85 -1.89 4.55 16.41
N ASN A 86 -1.12 5.54 15.95
CA ASN A 86 -0.30 6.41 16.81
C ASN A 86 -1.06 7.57 17.45
N ILE A 87 -2.33 7.77 17.11
CA ILE A 87 -3.15 8.80 17.73
C ILE A 87 -3.39 8.42 19.20
N PRO A 88 -3.00 9.27 20.17
CA PRO A 88 -3.26 8.97 21.57
C PRO A 88 -4.77 9.02 21.86
N ILE A 89 -5.23 8.10 22.69
CA ILE A 89 -6.55 8.23 23.33
C ILE A 89 -6.40 9.28 24.42
N ASP A 90 -7.34 10.18 24.51
CA ASP A 90 -7.25 11.34 25.44
C ASP A 90 -6.90 10.89 26.86
N THR A 91 -5.66 11.18 27.24
CA THR A 91 -5.08 10.86 28.54
C THR A 91 -4.45 12.12 29.18
N GLY A 92 -5.02 13.28 28.93
CA GLY A 92 -4.58 14.51 29.58
C GLY A 92 -3.40 15.22 28.86
N ASN A 93 -2.26 15.44 29.53
CA ASN A 93 -1.18 16.31 29.03
C ASN A 93 -0.56 15.89 27.68
N LEU A 94 -0.56 14.61 27.33
CA LEU A 94 0.02 14.13 26.07
C LEU A 94 -0.76 14.60 24.84
N ALA A 95 -2.07 14.75 24.95
CA ALA A 95 -2.92 15.23 23.87
C ALA A 95 -2.68 16.73 23.51
N SER A 96 -1.92 17.47 24.31
CA SER A 96 -1.60 18.87 24.06
C SER A 96 -0.22 19.11 23.45
N GLU A 97 0.59 18.07 23.30
CA GLU A 97 1.95 18.22 22.79
C GLU A 97 1.97 18.36 21.27
N ASN A 98 2.85 19.24 20.79
CA ASN A 98 3.13 19.43 19.37
C ASN A 98 4.57 18.97 19.08
N THR A 99 4.75 18.26 17.98
CA THR A 99 6.06 17.76 17.57
C THR A 99 6.41 18.23 16.17
N PHE A 100 7.53 18.95 16.04
CA PHE A 100 8.10 19.28 14.74
C PHE A 100 9.30 18.40 14.43
N PHE A 101 9.38 17.90 13.18
CA PHE A 101 10.55 17.15 12.74
C PHE A 101 10.83 17.35 11.26
N LEU A 102 12.08 17.12 10.90
CA LEU A 102 12.60 17.13 9.54
C LEU A 102 13.41 15.87 9.30
N THR A 103 13.31 15.32 8.09
CA THR A 103 14.13 14.18 7.70
C THR A 103 14.44 14.17 6.20
N ALA A 104 15.60 13.65 5.84
CA ALA A 104 15.96 13.31 4.48
C ALA A 104 16.03 11.79 4.24
N ASN A 105 15.65 10.98 5.23
CA ASN A 105 15.78 9.51 5.20
C ASN A 105 14.93 8.85 4.13
N ILE A 106 13.93 9.56 3.57
CA ILE A 106 13.11 9.11 2.45
C ILE A 106 13.76 9.31 1.08
N SER A 107 15.01 9.84 1.04
CA SER A 107 15.81 9.90 -0.19
C SER A 107 16.07 8.49 -0.71
N ARG A 108 16.12 8.35 -2.04
CA ARG A 108 16.20 7.05 -2.70
C ARG A 108 17.37 6.99 -3.66
N VAL A 109 17.92 5.79 -3.80
CA VAL A 109 18.88 5.44 -4.85
C VAL A 109 18.48 4.08 -5.42
N GLY A 110 18.61 3.90 -6.72
CA GLY A 110 18.26 2.66 -7.38
C GLY A 110 19.05 2.41 -8.66
N ILE A 111 19.07 1.15 -9.03
CA ILE A 111 19.68 0.65 -10.25
C ILE A 111 18.66 -0.24 -10.94
N GLU A 112 18.48 -0.04 -12.24
CA GLU A 112 17.68 -0.89 -13.10
C GLU A 112 18.54 -1.43 -14.24
N ALA A 113 18.43 -2.72 -14.51
CA ALA A 113 19.06 -3.36 -15.66
C ALA A 113 17.97 -3.96 -16.55
N THR A 114 18.11 -3.77 -17.87
CA THR A 114 17.24 -4.40 -18.86
C THR A 114 18.09 -5.11 -19.89
N LYS A 115 17.69 -6.31 -20.29
CA LYS A 115 18.34 -7.06 -21.36
C LYS A 115 17.29 -7.71 -22.27
N LYS A 116 17.43 -7.54 -23.58
CA LYS A 116 16.68 -8.26 -24.59
C LYS A 116 17.30 -9.66 -24.77
N MET A 117 16.50 -10.70 -24.67
CA MET A 117 16.90 -12.08 -24.87
C MET A 117 16.01 -12.74 -25.93
N GLY A 118 16.47 -13.85 -26.53
CA GLY A 118 15.70 -14.53 -27.57
C GLY A 118 14.32 -15.04 -27.13
N PHE A 119 14.10 -15.21 -25.83
CA PHE A 119 12.83 -15.64 -25.21
C PHE A 119 12.04 -14.52 -24.55
N GLY A 120 12.43 -13.25 -24.70
CA GLY A 120 11.75 -12.09 -24.12
C GLY A 120 12.70 -11.11 -23.43
N ASN A 121 12.15 -10.13 -22.75
CA ASN A 121 12.93 -9.13 -22.01
C ASN A 121 13.15 -9.59 -20.56
N VAL A 122 14.34 -9.35 -20.05
CA VAL A 122 14.67 -9.51 -18.62
C VAL A 122 14.92 -8.13 -18.03
N PHE A 123 14.31 -7.89 -16.90
CA PHE A 123 14.45 -6.65 -16.12
C PHE A 123 14.83 -6.99 -14.68
N ALA A 124 15.72 -6.18 -14.10
CA ALA A 124 16.05 -6.25 -12.69
C ALA A 124 16.06 -4.84 -12.08
N ARG A 125 15.59 -4.70 -10.85
CA ARG A 125 15.60 -3.44 -10.09
C ARG A 125 16.05 -3.68 -8.67
N ILE A 126 16.95 -2.81 -8.20
CA ILE A 126 17.26 -2.64 -6.78
C ILE A 126 17.04 -1.18 -6.46
N GLU A 127 16.23 -0.89 -5.45
CA GLU A 127 15.99 0.46 -4.92
C GLU A 127 16.01 0.42 -3.40
N THR A 128 16.67 1.39 -2.81
CA THR A 128 16.79 1.56 -1.36
C THR A 128 16.42 2.98 -0.97
N ASP A 129 16.02 3.16 0.31
CA ASP A 129 15.98 4.43 1.02
C ASP A 129 16.75 4.30 2.35
N PHE A 130 16.82 5.38 3.13
CA PHE A 130 17.48 5.43 4.43
C PHE A 130 16.47 5.40 5.59
N ASN A 131 15.23 5.01 5.32
CA ASN A 131 14.14 5.00 6.31
C ASN A 131 13.99 3.64 7.01
N GLY A 132 15.09 2.89 7.13
CA GLY A 132 15.21 1.74 8.04
C GLY A 132 15.41 2.21 9.47
N GLY A 133 15.12 1.36 10.46
CA GLY A 133 15.32 1.69 11.87
C GLY A 133 16.73 2.21 12.14
N GLY A 134 16.85 3.38 12.81
CA GLY A 134 18.13 4.01 13.09
C GLY A 134 18.83 4.64 11.88
N GLN A 135 18.10 5.07 10.87
CA GLN A 135 18.61 5.67 9.61
C GLN A 135 19.41 4.69 8.74
N ASN A 136 19.14 3.40 8.87
CA ASN A 136 19.76 2.38 8.06
C ASN A 136 19.14 2.27 6.66
N PHE A 137 19.89 1.68 5.74
CA PHE A 137 19.36 1.31 4.43
C PHE A 137 18.17 0.38 4.57
N ARG A 138 17.10 0.70 3.87
CA ARG A 138 15.93 -0.16 3.72
C ARG A 138 15.75 -0.54 2.26
N ILE A 139 15.70 -1.83 1.96
CA ILE A 139 15.37 -2.32 0.63
C ILE A 139 13.90 -2.02 0.38
N ARG A 140 13.62 -1.23 -0.66
CA ARG A 140 12.28 -0.97 -1.17
C ARG A 140 11.90 -2.01 -2.21
N HIS A 141 12.74 -2.14 -3.22
CA HIS A 141 12.58 -3.08 -4.32
C HIS A 141 13.90 -3.81 -4.56
N ALA A 142 13.84 -5.13 -4.73
CA ALA A 142 14.96 -5.97 -5.14
C ALA A 142 14.37 -7.19 -5.86
N TYR A 143 14.17 -7.08 -7.18
CA TYR A 143 13.53 -8.14 -7.95
C TYR A 143 14.06 -8.25 -9.36
N GLY A 144 13.93 -9.47 -9.91
CA GLY A 144 14.08 -9.76 -11.32
C GLY A 144 12.73 -10.08 -11.94
N GLN A 145 12.50 -9.69 -13.17
CA GLN A 145 11.25 -9.89 -13.90
C GLN A 145 11.48 -10.28 -15.34
N THR A 146 10.66 -11.19 -15.83
CA THR A 146 10.46 -11.50 -17.25
C THR A 146 9.05 -11.09 -17.67
N ASP A 147 8.66 -11.40 -18.90
CA ASP A 147 7.31 -11.12 -19.41
C ASP A 147 6.21 -11.86 -18.63
N PHE A 148 6.52 -12.94 -17.93
CA PHE A 148 5.54 -13.80 -17.25
C PHE A 148 5.87 -14.12 -15.79
N LEU A 149 7.07 -13.80 -15.30
CA LEU A 149 7.52 -14.18 -13.96
C LEU A 149 8.28 -13.01 -13.30
N LEU A 150 8.01 -12.77 -12.01
CA LEU A 150 8.78 -11.90 -11.13
C LEU A 150 9.24 -12.70 -9.90
N THR A 151 10.48 -12.49 -9.48
CA THR A 151 11.04 -13.04 -8.25
C THR A 151 11.78 -11.98 -7.47
N GLY A 152 11.58 -11.91 -6.16
CA GLY A 152 12.23 -10.95 -5.27
C GLY A 152 11.24 -10.09 -4.50
N GLN A 153 11.69 -8.96 -3.98
CA GLN A 153 10.90 -8.05 -3.14
C GLN A 153 10.32 -6.90 -3.95
N THR A 154 9.00 -6.76 -3.92
CA THR A 154 8.26 -5.59 -4.44
C THR A 154 6.89 -5.50 -3.76
N TRP A 155 5.99 -4.68 -4.27
CA TRP A 155 4.62 -4.56 -3.76
C TRP A 155 3.91 -5.91 -3.74
N THR A 156 3.12 -6.18 -2.70
CA THR A 156 2.29 -7.39 -2.62
C THR A 156 1.33 -7.48 -3.81
N CYS A 157 1.03 -8.68 -4.25
CA CYS A 157 -0.01 -8.91 -5.27
C CYS A 157 -1.42 -8.58 -4.74
N PHE A 158 -1.60 -8.58 -3.41
CA PHE A 158 -2.82 -8.15 -2.73
C PHE A 158 -2.89 -6.62 -2.61
N SER A 159 -2.59 -5.89 -3.67
CA SER A 159 -2.67 -4.42 -3.71
C SER A 159 -2.99 -3.93 -5.11
N ASP A 160 -3.46 -2.70 -5.22
CA ASP A 160 -3.54 -1.95 -6.47
C ASP A 160 -2.81 -0.62 -6.28
N ILE A 161 -1.53 -0.64 -6.55
CA ILE A 161 -0.64 0.50 -6.34
C ILE A 161 -1.00 1.71 -7.21
N GLU A 162 -1.61 1.48 -8.37
CA GLU A 162 -1.99 2.57 -9.29
C GLU A 162 -3.23 3.34 -8.83
N THR A 163 -4.00 2.80 -7.90
CA THR A 163 -5.17 3.45 -7.30
C THR A 163 -4.88 4.13 -5.98
N LEU A 164 -3.64 4.06 -5.48
CA LEU A 164 -3.29 4.77 -4.25
C LEU A 164 -3.39 6.29 -4.42
N PRO A 165 -3.85 7.02 -3.41
CA PRO A 165 -3.92 8.47 -3.46
C PRO A 165 -2.51 9.08 -3.49
N ASN A 166 -2.38 10.24 -4.15
CA ASN A 166 -1.12 11.00 -4.18
C ASN A 166 -1.05 11.91 -2.95
N THR A 167 -0.48 11.42 -1.85
CA THR A 167 -0.33 12.12 -0.57
C THR A 167 1.10 12.56 -0.33
N VAL A 168 1.31 13.61 0.49
CA VAL A 168 2.63 13.96 1.05
C VAL A 168 2.99 12.97 2.14
N ASP A 169 2.00 12.61 2.96
CA ASP A 169 2.06 11.48 3.87
C ASP A 169 2.45 10.18 3.14
N LEU A 170 3.38 9.41 3.70
CA LEU A 170 3.89 8.19 3.06
C LEU A 170 2.99 6.97 3.26
N ASP A 171 2.10 6.97 4.24
CA ASP A 171 1.19 5.87 4.53
C ASP A 171 -0.17 6.05 3.82
N GLY A 172 -0.70 7.28 3.81
CA GLY A 172 -2.01 7.57 3.26
C GLY A 172 -3.16 6.96 4.08
N PRO A 173 -4.35 6.75 3.48
CA PRO A 173 -5.47 6.15 4.17
C PRO A 173 -5.16 4.77 4.76
N PRO A 174 -5.77 4.37 5.90
CA PRO A 174 -5.41 3.14 6.61
C PRO A 174 -5.63 1.87 5.80
N THR A 175 -6.50 1.90 4.81
CA THR A 175 -6.81 0.78 3.92
C THR A 175 -6.07 0.82 2.58
N ALA A 176 -5.19 1.79 2.36
CA ALA A 176 -4.37 1.90 1.15
C ALA A 176 -3.19 0.90 1.21
N ILE A 177 -3.43 -0.34 0.78
CA ILE A 177 -2.42 -1.41 0.90
C ILE A 177 -1.19 -1.08 0.06
N SER A 178 -0.08 -0.77 0.74
CA SER A 178 1.22 -0.42 0.16
C SER A 178 2.39 -1.22 0.76
N LYS A 179 2.14 -2.49 1.06
CA LYS A 179 3.14 -3.39 1.64
C LYS A 179 4.04 -3.99 0.58
N ARG A 180 5.31 -4.17 0.91
CA ARG A 180 6.30 -4.87 0.07
C ARG A 180 6.63 -6.21 0.70
N THR A 181 6.62 -7.26 -0.14
CA THR A 181 6.91 -8.63 0.29
C THR A 181 7.92 -9.29 -0.66
N VAL A 182 8.68 -10.23 -0.14
CA VAL A 182 9.46 -11.15 -0.97
C VAL A 182 8.51 -12.17 -1.58
N GLN A 183 8.58 -12.39 -2.89
CA GLN A 183 7.59 -13.18 -3.60
C GLN A 183 8.11 -13.81 -4.88
N ILE A 184 7.38 -14.81 -5.35
CA ILE A 184 7.39 -15.31 -6.71
C ILE A 184 6.02 -15.00 -7.28
N ARG A 185 5.94 -14.26 -8.39
CA ARG A 185 4.69 -13.82 -9.00
C ARG A 185 4.64 -14.17 -10.48
N TYR A 186 3.57 -14.83 -10.87
CA TYR A 186 3.24 -15.10 -12.26
C TYR A 186 2.36 -14.00 -12.84
N TYR A 187 2.58 -13.68 -14.13
CA TYR A 187 1.80 -12.70 -14.88
C TYR A 187 1.22 -13.35 -16.12
N LYS A 188 -0.02 -13.03 -16.42
CA LYS A 188 -0.65 -13.38 -17.70
C LYS A 188 -1.57 -12.28 -18.16
N SER A 189 -1.24 -11.66 -19.28
CA SER A 189 -2.17 -10.79 -20.00
C SER A 189 -3.03 -11.63 -20.94
N PHE A 190 -4.33 -11.39 -20.96
CA PHE A 190 -5.26 -12.04 -21.86
C PHE A 190 -6.24 -11.02 -22.40
N GLU A 191 -6.62 -11.18 -23.66
CA GLU A 191 -7.29 -10.16 -24.44
C GLU A 191 -6.49 -8.83 -24.42
N LYS A 192 -7.13 -7.70 -24.69
CA LYS A 192 -6.45 -6.40 -24.76
C LYS A 192 -6.38 -5.67 -23.42
N TYR A 193 -7.23 -6.04 -22.49
CA TYR A 193 -7.54 -5.22 -21.32
C TYR A 193 -7.35 -5.91 -19.98
N TYR A 194 -7.11 -7.21 -19.97
CA TYR A 194 -7.06 -7.99 -18.73
C TYR A 194 -5.66 -8.49 -18.42
N LYS A 195 -5.31 -8.48 -17.15
CA LYS A 195 -4.07 -9.04 -16.62
C LYS A 195 -4.38 -9.79 -15.33
N LEU A 196 -3.93 -11.03 -15.27
CA LEU A 196 -3.98 -11.90 -14.09
C LEU A 196 -2.59 -11.96 -13.47
N LEU A 197 -2.53 -11.78 -12.15
CA LEU A 197 -1.36 -12.00 -11.35
C LEU A 197 -1.68 -13.04 -10.28
N ALA A 198 -0.72 -13.91 -10.00
CA ALA A 198 -0.80 -14.87 -8.90
C ALA A 198 0.57 -14.98 -8.23
N SER A 199 0.64 -14.90 -6.91
CA SER A 199 1.90 -14.91 -6.17
C SER A 199 1.90 -15.83 -4.97
N LEU A 200 3.10 -16.34 -4.66
CA LEU A 200 3.45 -16.87 -3.35
C LEU A 200 4.34 -15.82 -2.68
N GLU A 201 3.97 -15.38 -1.50
CA GLU A 201 4.59 -14.26 -0.78
C GLU A 201 5.07 -14.68 0.59
N ALA A 202 6.14 -14.05 1.07
CA ALA A 202 6.54 -14.17 2.46
C ALA A 202 5.38 -13.72 3.37
N PRO A 203 5.00 -14.53 4.37
CA PRO A 203 3.86 -14.22 5.23
C PRO A 203 4.14 -12.97 6.06
N SER A 204 3.10 -12.18 6.28
CA SER A 204 3.12 -11.03 7.16
C SER A 204 2.09 -11.21 8.25
N ILE A 205 2.50 -11.09 9.49
CA ILE A 205 1.68 -11.48 10.63
C ILE A 205 1.90 -10.52 11.79
N SER A 206 0.80 -10.17 12.44
CA SER A 206 0.75 -9.44 13.69
C SER A 206 -0.12 -10.23 14.68
N VAL A 207 0.44 -10.60 15.84
CA VAL A 207 -0.24 -11.41 16.86
C VAL A 207 -0.31 -10.61 18.15
N SER A 208 -1.51 -10.50 18.73
CA SER A 208 -1.69 -9.98 20.09
C SER A 208 -1.69 -11.12 21.10
N ILE A 209 -0.78 -11.00 22.06
CA ILE A 209 -0.65 -11.91 23.20
C ILE A 209 -0.80 -11.05 24.46
N PRO A 210 -1.57 -11.49 25.47
CA PRO A 210 -1.62 -10.78 26.75
C PRO A 210 -0.22 -10.60 27.34
N ASP A 211 0.07 -9.42 27.90
CA ASP A 211 1.37 -9.07 28.49
C ASP A 211 1.83 -10.03 29.61
N THR A 212 0.89 -10.76 30.20
CA THR A 212 1.16 -11.77 31.23
C THR A 212 1.74 -13.07 30.71
N LEU A 213 1.76 -13.25 29.37
CA LEU A 213 2.22 -14.48 28.72
C LEU A 213 3.46 -14.20 27.88
N SER A 214 4.53 -14.91 28.14
CA SER A 214 5.74 -14.91 27.30
C SER A 214 5.70 -16.14 26.41
N LEU A 215 5.30 -15.95 25.14
CA LEU A 215 5.29 -17.01 24.14
C LEU A 215 6.46 -16.84 23.17
N GLU A 216 7.13 -17.96 22.84
CA GLU A 216 8.22 -17.95 21.87
C GLU A 216 7.72 -17.61 20.46
N PRO A 217 8.48 -16.82 19.70
CA PRO A 217 8.16 -16.54 18.29
C PRO A 217 8.00 -17.83 17.49
N VAL A 218 7.03 -17.87 16.60
CA VAL A 218 6.75 -19.03 15.75
C VAL A 218 7.18 -18.77 14.32
N THR A 219 8.02 -19.66 13.79
CA THR A 219 8.36 -19.65 12.38
C THR A 219 7.14 -20.02 11.55
N GLN A 220 6.80 -19.18 10.57
CA GLN A 220 5.69 -19.42 9.66
C GLN A 220 5.99 -20.61 8.73
N SER A 221 5.00 -21.47 8.52
CA SER A 221 5.19 -22.75 7.84
C SER A 221 4.88 -22.69 6.35
N LEU A 222 4.00 -21.79 5.94
CA LEU A 222 3.47 -21.68 4.59
C LEU A 222 3.57 -20.25 4.06
N PRO A 223 3.81 -20.04 2.75
CA PRO A 223 3.71 -18.72 2.15
C PRO A 223 2.24 -18.25 2.08
N ALA A 224 2.04 -16.94 2.06
CA ALA A 224 0.76 -16.37 1.66
C ALA A 224 0.55 -16.56 0.15
N PHE A 225 -0.70 -16.77 -0.25
CA PHE A 225 -1.09 -16.87 -1.66
C PHE A 225 -2.00 -15.70 -2.02
N ALA A 226 -1.63 -14.91 -3.01
CA ALA A 226 -2.44 -13.80 -3.49
C ALA A 226 -2.72 -13.91 -4.99
N VAL A 227 -3.92 -13.44 -5.37
CA VAL A 227 -4.37 -13.35 -6.75
C VAL A 227 -4.90 -11.94 -6.99
N ASN A 228 -4.63 -11.41 -8.18
CA ASN A 228 -5.09 -10.09 -8.60
C ASN A 228 -5.52 -10.14 -10.06
N LEU A 229 -6.71 -9.65 -10.34
CA LEU A 229 -7.28 -9.51 -11.67
C LEU A 229 -7.48 -8.04 -11.98
N GLU A 230 -6.71 -7.53 -12.92
CA GLU A 230 -6.78 -6.16 -13.40
C GLU A 230 -7.53 -6.09 -14.73
N ARG A 231 -8.38 -5.09 -14.87
CA ARG A 231 -8.97 -4.67 -16.14
C ARG A 231 -8.66 -3.21 -16.37
N SER A 232 -7.89 -2.90 -17.40
CA SER A 232 -7.51 -1.53 -17.74
C SER A 232 -8.00 -1.14 -19.12
N SER A 233 -8.71 -0.04 -19.20
CA SER A 233 -9.18 0.58 -20.46
C SER A 233 -8.91 2.08 -20.45
N THR A 234 -9.18 2.76 -21.56
CA THR A 234 -9.01 4.21 -21.64
C THR A 234 -9.97 4.89 -20.65
N GLY A 235 -9.43 5.46 -19.57
CA GLY A 235 -10.18 6.22 -18.58
C GLY A 235 -10.81 5.40 -17.45
N LEU A 236 -10.73 4.07 -17.47
CA LEU A 236 -11.23 3.22 -16.39
C LEU A 236 -10.29 2.04 -16.16
N SER A 237 -9.80 1.91 -14.92
CA SER A 237 -9.15 0.70 -14.44
C SER A 237 -9.94 0.12 -13.26
N LEU A 238 -10.06 -1.18 -13.22
CA LEU A 238 -10.73 -1.93 -12.16
C LEU A 238 -9.82 -3.07 -11.74
N THR A 239 -9.68 -3.28 -10.44
CA THR A 239 -8.89 -4.38 -9.89
C THR A 239 -9.70 -5.13 -8.83
N ALA A 240 -9.64 -6.45 -8.89
CA ALA A 240 -10.12 -7.34 -7.84
C ALA A 240 -8.95 -8.21 -7.36
N ALA A 241 -8.62 -8.13 -6.08
CA ALA A 241 -7.55 -8.95 -5.50
C ALA A 241 -8.04 -9.73 -4.30
N GLY A 242 -7.42 -10.89 -4.07
CA GLY A 242 -7.67 -11.75 -2.93
C GLY A 242 -6.37 -12.29 -2.36
N ILE A 243 -6.37 -12.59 -1.07
CA ILE A 243 -5.24 -13.20 -0.37
C ILE A 243 -5.73 -14.29 0.58
N ILE A 244 -4.94 -15.36 0.68
CA ILE A 244 -4.98 -16.33 1.78
C ILE A 244 -3.67 -16.17 2.53
N ASN A 245 -3.74 -15.85 3.83
CA ASN A 245 -2.61 -15.58 4.70
C ASN A 245 -2.53 -16.67 5.78
N PRO A 246 -1.70 -17.73 5.60
CA PRO A 246 -1.48 -18.73 6.64
C PRO A 246 -0.76 -18.11 7.82
N ILE A 247 -1.28 -18.34 9.03
CA ILE A 247 -0.77 -17.79 10.29
C ILE A 247 -0.45 -18.94 11.22
N SER A 248 0.83 -19.14 11.54
CA SER A 248 1.23 -20.12 12.55
C SER A 248 1.39 -19.44 13.91
N VAL A 249 0.78 -20.01 14.92
CA VAL A 249 0.85 -19.56 16.31
C VAL A 249 1.28 -20.72 17.21
N ARG A 250 1.68 -20.41 18.44
CA ARG A 250 2.00 -21.41 19.47
C ARG A 250 0.98 -21.32 20.58
N ASN A 251 0.28 -22.41 20.82
CA ASN A 251 -0.69 -22.53 21.90
C ASN A 251 0.00 -22.54 23.28
N LEU A 252 -0.75 -22.30 24.34
CA LEU A 252 -0.25 -22.28 25.70
C LEU A 252 0.37 -23.62 26.12
N ASN A 253 -0.08 -24.74 25.54
CA ASN A 253 0.47 -26.08 25.75
C ASN A 253 1.78 -26.34 24.97
N GLY A 254 2.28 -25.33 24.21
CA GLY A 254 3.49 -25.41 23.40
C GLY A 254 3.29 -25.99 22.00
N SER A 255 2.10 -26.50 21.67
CA SER A 255 1.81 -27.02 20.33
C SER A 255 1.73 -25.90 19.30
N LYS A 256 2.10 -26.21 18.06
CA LYS A 256 1.96 -25.29 16.92
C LYS A 256 0.62 -25.48 16.26
N GLU A 257 -0.09 -24.40 16.04
CA GLU A 257 -1.34 -24.34 15.31
C GLU A 257 -1.21 -23.45 14.07
N SER A 258 -2.04 -23.68 13.06
CA SER A 258 -2.09 -22.87 11.84
C SER A 258 -3.52 -22.45 11.55
N LEU A 259 -3.71 -21.13 11.49
CA LEU A 259 -4.97 -20.50 11.06
C LEU A 259 -4.79 -20.00 9.62
N PHE A 260 -5.90 -19.74 8.93
CA PHE A 260 -5.89 -19.24 7.56
C PHE A 260 -6.69 -17.94 7.50
N GLY A 261 -5.99 -16.81 7.54
CA GLY A 261 -6.57 -15.52 7.23
C GLY A 261 -6.94 -15.43 5.74
N ALA A 262 -7.93 -14.60 5.43
CA ALA A 262 -8.33 -14.33 4.05
C ALA A 262 -8.81 -12.90 3.90
N GLY A 263 -8.52 -12.29 2.73
CA GLY A 263 -8.95 -10.94 2.41
C GLY A 263 -9.34 -10.78 0.96
N ALA A 264 -10.21 -9.81 0.72
CA ALA A 264 -10.64 -9.39 -0.61
C ALA A 264 -10.58 -7.87 -0.73
N LEU A 265 -10.14 -7.38 -1.89
CA LEU A 265 -9.98 -5.98 -2.23
C LEU A 265 -10.60 -5.72 -3.59
N LEU A 266 -11.35 -4.61 -3.70
CA LEU A 266 -11.81 -4.07 -4.97
C LEU A 266 -11.38 -2.62 -5.07
N SER A 267 -10.80 -2.24 -6.21
CA SER A 267 -10.37 -0.87 -6.46
C SER A 267 -10.74 -0.40 -7.85
N SER A 268 -10.79 0.91 -8.00
CA SER A 268 -11.05 1.55 -9.28
C SER A 268 -10.29 2.85 -9.44
N LYS A 269 -9.94 3.17 -10.70
CA LYS A 269 -9.41 4.46 -11.12
C LYS A 269 -10.21 4.94 -12.32
N VAL A 270 -10.81 6.10 -12.17
CA VAL A 270 -11.57 6.78 -13.22
C VAL A 270 -10.85 8.05 -13.63
N VAL A 271 -10.53 8.19 -14.92
CA VAL A 271 -9.87 9.36 -15.49
C VAL A 271 -10.90 10.18 -16.23
N LEU A 272 -11.24 11.36 -15.70
CA LEU A 272 -12.18 12.29 -16.28
C LEU A 272 -11.45 13.38 -17.07
N GLY A 273 -11.56 13.33 -18.39
CA GLY A 273 -10.85 14.24 -19.26
C GLY A 273 -9.33 14.07 -19.21
N LYS A 274 -8.58 15.19 -19.07
CA LYS A 274 -7.11 15.20 -19.11
C LYS A 274 -6.46 15.57 -17.78
N THR A 275 -7.24 15.92 -16.77
CA THR A 275 -6.76 16.58 -15.56
C THR A 275 -7.33 16.04 -14.27
N THR A 276 -8.41 15.27 -14.31
CA THR A 276 -9.11 14.79 -13.11
C THR A 276 -9.01 13.27 -13.00
N ASN A 277 -8.62 12.78 -11.85
CA ASN A 277 -8.65 11.35 -11.52
C ASN A 277 -9.45 11.14 -10.23
N ILE A 278 -10.26 10.11 -10.23
CA ILE A 278 -10.91 9.60 -9.01
C ILE A 278 -10.38 8.18 -8.81
N VAL A 279 -9.90 7.90 -7.63
CA VAL A 279 -9.47 6.56 -7.24
C VAL A 279 -10.19 6.13 -5.97
N GLY A 280 -10.42 4.85 -5.81
CA GLY A 280 -11.05 4.33 -4.61
C GLY A 280 -10.80 2.84 -4.44
N GLN A 281 -10.90 2.40 -3.20
CA GLN A 281 -10.69 1.03 -2.79
C GLN A 281 -11.63 0.68 -1.64
N ILE A 282 -12.15 -0.53 -1.65
CA ILE A 282 -12.82 -1.17 -0.52
C ILE A 282 -12.15 -2.50 -0.24
N LEU A 283 -12.10 -2.89 1.01
CA LEU A 283 -11.58 -4.18 1.43
C LEU A 283 -12.41 -4.78 2.58
N TYR A 284 -12.35 -6.09 2.66
CA TYR A 284 -12.82 -6.88 3.79
C TYR A 284 -11.88 -8.07 3.99
N GLY A 285 -11.64 -8.44 5.24
CA GLY A 285 -10.89 -9.65 5.52
C GLY A 285 -10.85 -10.04 6.98
N SER A 286 -10.32 -11.24 7.20
CA SER A 286 -10.08 -11.83 8.50
C SER A 286 -8.61 -12.27 8.55
N GLY A 287 -7.85 -11.86 9.58
CA GLY A 287 -6.42 -12.15 9.69
C GLY A 287 -5.56 -11.44 8.63
N ILE A 288 -5.89 -10.18 8.30
CA ILE A 288 -5.15 -9.35 7.32
C ILE A 288 -4.76 -7.96 7.85
N ALA A 289 -4.85 -7.74 9.15
CA ALA A 289 -4.54 -6.43 9.76
C ALA A 289 -3.11 -5.97 9.46
N SER A 290 -2.15 -6.89 9.37
CA SER A 290 -0.76 -6.62 9.01
C SER A 290 -0.56 -6.06 7.59
N PHE A 291 -1.57 -6.07 6.73
CA PHE A 291 -1.55 -5.44 5.41
C PHE A 291 -2.07 -4.00 5.42
N LEU A 292 -2.72 -3.58 6.49
CA LEU A 292 -3.27 -2.22 6.64
C LEU A 292 -2.16 -1.22 7.00
N ASN A 293 -2.33 0.04 6.62
CA ASN A 293 -1.43 1.14 7.02
C ASN A 293 -1.80 1.64 8.43
N LEU A 294 -1.61 0.77 9.40
CA LEU A 294 -1.72 1.05 10.82
C LEU A 294 -0.37 0.75 11.48
N SER A 295 -0.06 1.41 12.59
CA SER A 295 1.19 1.15 13.32
C SER A 295 1.25 -0.28 13.82
N ASP A 296 2.45 -0.82 13.90
CA ASP A 296 2.70 -2.09 14.57
C ASP A 296 2.15 -2.06 16.00
N ASN A 297 1.68 -3.21 16.48
CA ASN A 297 1.08 -3.39 17.81
C ASN A 297 -0.25 -2.66 18.08
N VAL A 298 -0.93 -2.19 17.07
CA VAL A 298 -2.25 -1.53 17.22
C VAL A 298 -3.37 -2.38 16.62
N ALA A 299 -3.09 -3.03 15.50
CA ALA A 299 -4.02 -3.92 14.83
C ALA A 299 -3.37 -5.29 14.61
N PHE A 300 -4.09 -6.34 14.95
CA PHE A 300 -3.58 -7.70 14.96
C PHE A 300 -4.35 -8.58 13.99
N ASP A 301 -3.66 -9.51 13.33
CA ASP A 301 -4.27 -10.55 12.51
C ASP A 301 -4.99 -11.58 13.38
N VAL A 302 -4.40 -11.85 14.56
CA VAL A 302 -4.83 -12.90 15.48
C VAL A 302 -4.74 -12.38 16.91
N ILE A 303 -5.75 -12.70 17.70
CA ILE A 303 -5.82 -12.40 19.13
C ILE A 303 -6.06 -13.71 19.89
N LEU A 304 -5.34 -13.92 20.99
CA LEU A 304 -5.58 -15.03 21.91
C LEU A 304 -6.86 -14.72 22.73
N ASN A 305 -7.86 -15.57 22.62
CA ASN A 305 -9.06 -15.50 23.46
C ASN A 305 -8.72 -16.05 24.86
N PRO A 306 -8.73 -15.22 25.91
CA PRO A 306 -8.33 -15.66 27.25
C PRO A 306 -9.35 -16.59 27.93
N LEU A 307 -10.56 -16.73 27.38
CA LEU A 307 -11.61 -17.61 27.95
C LEU A 307 -11.52 -19.02 27.41
N THR A 308 -11.17 -19.16 26.12
CA THR A 308 -11.06 -20.47 25.45
C THR A 308 -9.62 -20.95 25.33
N GLU A 309 -8.65 -20.06 25.55
CA GLU A 309 -7.22 -20.28 25.30
C GLU A 309 -6.89 -20.62 23.83
N GLU A 310 -7.78 -20.24 22.90
CA GLU A 310 -7.63 -20.44 21.47
C GLU A 310 -7.33 -19.12 20.76
N TYR A 311 -6.61 -19.18 19.64
CA TYR A 311 -6.36 -18.03 18.79
C TYR A 311 -7.51 -17.82 17.81
N GLU A 312 -7.97 -16.58 17.71
CA GLU A 312 -9.05 -16.18 16.82
C GLU A 312 -8.60 -15.09 15.85
N LEU A 313 -9.05 -15.18 14.58
CA LEU A 313 -8.74 -14.21 13.54
C LEU A 313 -9.56 -12.93 13.74
N THR A 314 -8.90 -11.78 13.70
CA THR A 314 -9.60 -10.49 13.72
C THR A 314 -10.23 -10.19 12.37
N GLN A 315 -11.40 -9.61 12.36
CA GLN A 315 -12.11 -9.23 11.16
C GLN A 315 -12.06 -7.70 10.97
N SER A 316 -11.80 -7.26 9.76
CA SER A 316 -11.76 -5.83 9.43
C SER A 316 -12.35 -5.54 8.07
N TYR A 317 -12.91 -4.33 7.93
CA TYR A 317 -13.37 -3.79 6.66
C TYR A 317 -13.16 -2.29 6.59
N GLY A 318 -13.07 -1.78 5.38
CA GLY A 318 -12.88 -0.36 5.18
C GLY A 318 -12.68 0.01 3.72
N GLY A 319 -12.25 1.24 3.50
CA GLY A 319 -11.99 1.74 2.16
C GLY A 319 -11.56 3.19 2.15
N PHE A 320 -11.27 3.68 0.96
CA PHE A 320 -10.99 5.10 0.73
C PHE A 320 -11.50 5.54 -0.64
N ILE A 321 -11.62 6.85 -0.79
CA ILE A 321 -11.80 7.55 -2.04
C ILE A 321 -10.88 8.75 -2.10
N SER A 322 -10.32 9.04 -3.28
CA SER A 322 -9.49 10.23 -3.51
C SER A 322 -9.81 10.87 -4.84
N LEU A 323 -9.79 12.19 -4.85
CA LEU A 323 -9.92 13.05 -6.02
C LEU A 323 -8.61 13.78 -6.25
N SER A 324 -8.07 13.69 -7.46
CA SER A 324 -6.89 14.43 -7.91
C SER A 324 -7.25 15.35 -9.07
N GLN A 325 -6.84 16.61 -8.98
CA GLN A 325 -7.09 17.62 -10.02
C GLN A 325 -5.81 18.34 -10.41
N LYS A 326 -5.42 18.26 -11.68
CA LYS A 326 -4.28 18.99 -12.23
C LYS A 326 -4.71 20.36 -12.70
N LEU A 327 -4.04 21.40 -12.20
CA LEU A 327 -4.28 22.82 -12.46
C LEU A 327 -3.08 23.46 -13.16
N PHE A 328 -3.26 24.70 -13.65
CA PHE A 328 -2.21 25.55 -14.22
C PHE A 328 -1.33 24.81 -15.25
N LYS A 329 -1.95 24.29 -16.31
CA LYS A 329 -1.25 23.49 -17.35
C LYS A 329 -0.52 22.28 -16.77
N LYS A 330 -1.06 21.64 -15.72
CA LYS A 330 -0.53 20.49 -15.02
C LYS A 330 0.72 20.77 -14.15
N ARG A 331 0.96 22.01 -13.78
CA ARG A 331 2.04 22.37 -12.87
C ARG A 331 1.70 22.17 -11.40
N VAL A 332 0.42 22.23 -11.07
CA VAL A 332 -0.09 21.98 -9.70
C VAL A 332 -1.02 20.80 -9.74
N ASP A 333 -0.84 19.86 -8.82
CA ASP A 333 -1.68 18.68 -8.60
C ASP A 333 -2.30 18.78 -7.21
N VAL A 334 -3.60 19.02 -7.13
CA VAL A 334 -4.35 19.13 -5.88
C VAL A 334 -5.06 17.81 -5.63
N ASN A 335 -4.94 17.27 -4.42
CA ASN A 335 -5.52 15.99 -4.07
C ASN A 335 -6.28 16.09 -2.75
N VAL A 336 -7.39 15.36 -2.66
CA VAL A 336 -8.14 15.14 -1.42
C VAL A 336 -8.37 13.65 -1.29
N ALA A 337 -8.13 13.10 -0.11
CA ALA A 337 -8.37 11.69 0.19
C ALA A 337 -9.15 11.55 1.50
N ILE A 338 -10.10 10.64 1.53
CA ILE A 338 -10.88 10.27 2.71
C ILE A 338 -10.89 8.75 2.79
N GLY A 339 -10.61 8.18 3.94
CA GLY A 339 -10.64 6.74 4.15
C GLY A 339 -10.86 6.36 5.60
N GLY A 340 -11.20 5.10 5.81
CA GLY A 340 -11.40 4.58 7.16
C GLY A 340 -11.34 3.07 7.20
N VAL A 341 -11.18 2.54 8.41
CA VAL A 341 -11.14 1.12 8.71
C VAL A 341 -11.88 0.85 10.01
N ASN A 342 -12.61 -0.25 10.04
CA ASN A 342 -13.30 -0.74 11.22
C ASN A 342 -12.93 -2.20 11.47
N PHE A 343 -12.68 -2.54 12.75
CA PHE A 343 -12.51 -3.90 13.23
C PHE A 343 -13.77 -4.35 13.92
N ILE A 344 -14.19 -5.58 13.67
CA ILE A 344 -15.32 -6.19 14.37
C ILE A 344 -14.84 -6.59 15.75
N MET A 345 -15.48 -6.04 16.80
CA MET A 345 -15.10 -6.26 18.19
C MET A 345 -15.80 -7.47 18.77
N GLU A 346 -15.01 -8.32 19.45
CA GLU A 346 -15.52 -9.43 20.25
C GLU A 346 -15.47 -9.07 21.74
N ASP A 347 -16.31 -9.70 22.57
CA ASP A 347 -16.44 -9.36 23.99
C ASP A 347 -15.14 -9.50 24.78
N TYR A 348 -14.32 -10.48 24.43
CA TYR A 348 -13.03 -10.76 25.09
C TYR A 348 -11.88 -9.85 24.67
N PHE A 349 -12.04 -9.00 23.63
CA PHE A 349 -10.99 -8.06 23.25
C PHE A 349 -10.74 -7.03 24.36
N SER A 350 -9.48 -6.61 24.52
CA SER A 350 -9.12 -5.55 25.48
C SER A 350 -9.94 -4.28 25.22
N PRO A 351 -10.36 -3.56 26.26
CA PRO A 351 -11.05 -2.26 26.13
C PRO A 351 -10.28 -1.23 25.29
N GLN A 352 -8.95 -1.34 25.22
CA GLN A 352 -8.07 -0.45 24.45
C GLN A 352 -7.79 -0.95 23.03
N THR A 353 -8.41 -2.05 22.58
CA THR A 353 -8.25 -2.54 21.21
C THR A 353 -8.80 -1.52 20.21
N PHE A 354 -8.02 -1.25 19.16
CA PHE A 354 -8.41 -0.36 18.07
C PHE A 354 -9.68 -0.89 17.38
N GLU A 355 -10.72 -0.08 17.36
CA GLU A 355 -12.03 -0.44 16.79
C GLU A 355 -12.24 0.25 15.44
N LEU A 356 -12.19 1.58 15.43
CA LEU A 356 -12.54 2.39 14.28
C LEU A 356 -11.52 3.52 14.10
N GLY A 357 -11.14 3.78 12.86
CA GLY A 357 -10.39 4.97 12.55
C GLY A 357 -10.75 5.54 11.18
N TYR A 358 -10.70 6.87 11.06
CA TYR A 358 -10.84 7.55 9.79
C TYR A 358 -9.77 8.61 9.59
N TYR A 359 -9.45 8.83 8.33
CA TYR A 359 -8.39 9.69 7.84
C TYR A 359 -8.94 10.60 6.76
N VAL A 360 -8.52 11.86 6.79
CA VAL A 360 -8.79 12.86 5.75
C VAL A 360 -7.50 13.60 5.46
N SER A 361 -7.16 13.77 4.19
CA SER A 361 -6.06 14.65 3.79
C SER A 361 -6.44 15.53 2.60
N ALA A 362 -5.83 16.71 2.59
CA ALA A 362 -5.87 17.64 1.47
C ALA A 362 -4.47 18.17 1.19
N ASN A 363 -4.01 18.05 -0.05
CA ASN A 363 -2.66 18.44 -0.40
C ASN A 363 -2.57 19.11 -1.78
N ALA A 364 -1.43 19.75 -2.00
CA ALA A 364 -1.04 20.27 -3.29
C ALA A 364 0.43 19.98 -3.55
N PHE A 365 0.73 19.42 -4.72
CA PHE A 365 2.08 19.32 -5.26
C PHE A 365 2.27 20.35 -6.36
N MET A 366 3.39 21.06 -6.32
CA MET A 366 3.79 22.02 -7.36
C MET A 366 5.11 21.63 -7.98
N LEU A 367 5.15 21.55 -9.31
CA LEU A 367 6.37 21.36 -10.07
C LEU A 367 7.11 22.70 -10.13
N LEU A 368 8.27 22.78 -9.45
CA LEU A 368 9.12 23.98 -9.45
C LEU A 368 9.96 24.05 -10.72
N LEU A 369 10.69 22.98 -11.00
CA LEU A 369 11.54 22.77 -12.18
C LEU A 369 11.23 21.40 -12.76
N GLU A 370 11.76 21.08 -13.93
CA GLU A 370 11.53 19.79 -14.59
C GLU A 370 11.83 18.57 -13.72
N ARG A 371 12.75 18.72 -12.75
CA ARG A 371 13.22 17.63 -11.87
C ARG A 371 12.90 17.83 -10.40
N SER A 372 12.19 18.90 -10.06
CA SER A 372 11.90 19.20 -8.66
C SER A 372 10.44 19.53 -8.44
N LYS A 373 9.87 19.00 -7.35
CA LYS A 373 8.53 19.31 -6.88
C LYS A 373 8.51 19.56 -5.38
N VAL A 374 7.62 20.42 -4.97
CA VAL A 374 7.26 20.61 -3.55
C VAL A 374 5.85 20.16 -3.33
N GLY A 375 5.58 19.67 -2.13
CA GLY A 375 4.24 19.29 -1.69
C GLY A 375 3.96 19.87 -0.32
N ILE A 376 2.70 20.23 -0.08
CA ILE A 376 2.17 20.58 1.23
C ILE A 376 0.90 19.80 1.48
N GLU A 377 0.65 19.41 2.71
CA GLU A 377 -0.52 18.61 3.08
C GLU A 377 -1.01 18.96 4.48
N TYR A 378 -2.31 18.99 4.63
CA TYR A 378 -2.96 18.92 5.93
C TYR A 378 -3.67 17.58 6.04
N SER A 379 -3.42 16.86 7.14
CA SER A 379 -4.04 15.60 7.46
C SER A 379 -4.75 15.66 8.80
N TYR A 380 -5.89 15.00 8.89
CA TYR A 380 -6.66 14.80 10.11
C TYR A 380 -6.99 13.33 10.27
N GLY A 381 -6.90 12.83 11.48
CA GLY A 381 -7.30 11.47 11.83
C GLY A 381 -8.02 11.40 13.17
N ASN A 382 -8.88 10.40 13.26
CA ASN A 382 -9.53 10.03 14.51
C ASN A 382 -9.41 8.52 14.72
N LYS A 383 -9.25 8.13 15.97
CA LYS A 383 -9.19 6.75 16.42
C LYS A 383 -10.17 6.56 17.55
N ARG A 384 -10.91 5.46 17.53
CA ARG A 384 -11.76 4.98 18.60
C ARG A 384 -11.33 3.57 19.00
N VAL A 385 -11.34 3.28 20.29
CA VAL A 385 -11.09 1.96 20.87
C VAL A 385 -12.38 1.33 21.37
N LYS A 386 -12.35 0.04 21.67
CA LYS A 386 -13.52 -0.79 22.02
C LYS A 386 -14.38 -0.23 23.15
N ASN A 387 -13.81 0.36 24.21
CA ASN A 387 -14.56 0.95 25.32
C ASN A 387 -15.29 2.27 24.96
N GLY A 388 -15.13 2.77 23.71
CA GLY A 388 -15.73 4.02 23.22
C GLY A 388 -14.85 5.24 23.36
N ASP A 389 -13.71 5.16 24.05
CA ASP A 389 -12.75 6.26 24.14
C ASP A 389 -12.20 6.57 22.74
N SER A 390 -11.97 7.85 22.48
CA SER A 390 -11.47 8.30 21.17
C SER A 390 -10.42 9.38 21.31
N GLY A 391 -9.57 9.49 20.30
CA GLY A 391 -8.60 10.55 20.15
C GLY A 391 -8.59 11.08 18.72
N SER A 392 -8.09 12.28 18.53
CA SER A 392 -7.89 12.87 17.21
C SER A 392 -6.54 13.58 17.13
N ALA A 393 -5.97 13.59 15.95
CA ALA A 393 -4.73 14.30 15.69
C ALA A 393 -4.77 15.00 14.35
N ASN A 394 -3.93 16.02 14.23
CA ASN A 394 -3.74 16.79 13.01
C ASN A 394 -2.26 16.84 12.66
N ARG A 395 -1.97 16.96 11.37
CA ARG A 395 -0.61 17.16 10.85
C ARG A 395 -0.63 18.21 9.76
N PHE A 396 0.34 19.10 9.80
CA PHE A 396 0.74 19.89 8.65
C PHE A 396 2.08 19.39 8.16
N ALA A 397 2.15 18.88 6.92
CA ALA A 397 3.36 18.31 6.35
C ALA A 397 3.78 19.04 5.08
N PHE A 398 5.07 19.01 4.78
CA PHE A 398 5.64 19.48 3.54
C PHE A 398 6.75 18.56 3.05
N THR A 399 6.97 18.56 1.75
CA THR A 399 8.01 17.75 1.14
C THR A 399 8.66 18.46 -0.04
N PHE A 400 9.92 18.14 -0.29
CA PHE A 400 10.67 18.55 -1.47
C PHE A 400 11.30 17.31 -2.10
N TYR A 401 11.13 17.15 -3.40
CA TYR A 401 11.75 16.09 -4.20
C TYR A 401 12.59 16.68 -5.32
N PHE A 402 13.79 16.14 -5.49
CA PHE A 402 14.66 16.38 -6.61
C PHE A 402 15.04 15.02 -7.20
N ASP A 403 14.50 14.73 -8.39
CA ASP A 403 14.71 13.46 -9.09
C ASP A 403 15.82 13.58 -10.14
N PHE A 404 16.78 12.66 -10.15
CA PHE A 404 17.93 12.66 -11.09
C PHE A 404 18.17 11.29 -11.71
#